data_d4d710239db3ab593332dee622627d05
#
_entry.id   d4d710239db3ab593332dee622627d05
#
_cell.length_a   1.000
_cell.length_b   1.000
_cell.length_c   1.000
_cell.angle_alpha   90.00
_cell.angle_beta   90.00
_cell.angle_gamma   90.00
#
_symmetry.space_group_name_H-M   'P 1'
#
loop_
_entity.id
_entity.type
_entity.pdbx_description
1 polymer ?
#
loop_
_entity_poly.entity_id
_entity_poly.type
_entity_poly.pdbx_seq_one_letter_code
_entity_poly.pdbx_strand_id
1 'polypeptide(L)'
;MYGYIDGYDFGEMEAMKYYAPPASWSEQKKKDHAHNAIFGGDWYGAEKKDGYFAKLIKDEDGNIILYSRSRGVNGKFADKHEWVPHLNPFFDELPNGTCLLGELYLPSQPGSKNITTIMGCLKDKAVARQDKGEKLHFYVFDCLAWDGRSLINEKFVSRILNVELIAKGAYLKEYVSAAWYKSGKELWAILQDILARGDEGVVITHKDGKYEPGKRPSKTTLKIKKELKQTIDCFFTGRGSAPTHEYTGKEIETWQYWEHITTHEKLNGDYYRDYQMGKSIMPITKGWYNGWYGSLEIAVLRKAVGSKCKIGDTVYEDYEIYPIGWLSGLPDEMKADPGKFAFKPIEVTAMEYDAVCHTLRHGKMVGWRNDLTIADCTLDKI
;
A
#
# COMPACT_ATOMS: atom_id res chain seq x y z
N MET A 1 16.86 -8.78 24.32
CA MET A 1 16.30 -9.18 23.01
C MET A 1 15.08 -8.30 22.80
N TYR A 2 15.15 -7.36 21.85
CA TYR A 2 14.13 -6.31 21.72
C TYR A 2 12.88 -6.85 20.99
N GLY A 3 11.69 -6.52 21.51
CA GLY A 3 10.41 -6.82 20.86
C GLY A 3 9.77 -8.15 21.26
N TYR A 4 10.26 -8.82 22.29
CA TYR A 4 9.65 -10.03 22.86
C TYR A 4 8.56 -9.65 23.88
N ILE A 5 7.42 -10.30 23.80
CA ILE A 5 6.32 -10.18 24.75
C ILE A 5 5.64 -11.55 24.86
N ASP A 6 5.45 -12.09 26.06
CA ASP A 6 4.74 -13.35 26.32
C ASP A 6 5.22 -14.50 25.41
N GLY A 7 6.55 -14.61 25.22
CA GLY A 7 7.18 -15.63 24.38
C GLY A 7 7.10 -15.43 22.87
N TYR A 8 6.48 -14.36 22.40
CA TYR A 8 6.38 -14.02 20.96
C TYR A 8 7.38 -12.94 20.56
N ASP A 9 8.02 -13.14 19.40
CA ASP A 9 8.89 -12.14 18.79
C ASP A 9 8.07 -11.20 17.88
N PHE A 10 7.51 -10.16 18.47
CA PHE A 10 6.79 -9.12 17.71
C PHE A 10 7.73 -8.27 16.85
N GLY A 11 9.01 -8.20 17.19
CA GLY A 11 10.03 -7.48 16.44
C GLY A 11 10.16 -8.02 15.01
N GLU A 12 10.28 -9.31 14.86
CA GLU A 12 10.46 -10.00 13.56
C GLU A 12 9.12 -10.35 12.87
N MET A 13 7.98 -10.10 13.53
CA MET A 13 6.66 -10.46 13.02
C MET A 13 6.25 -9.61 11.82
N GLU A 14 5.92 -10.24 10.70
CA GLU A 14 5.42 -9.59 9.51
C GLU A 14 3.96 -9.11 9.65
N ALA A 15 3.63 -8.01 8.97
CA ALA A 15 2.26 -7.51 8.94
C ALA A 15 1.32 -8.44 8.18
N MET A 16 0.14 -8.71 8.75
CA MET A 16 -0.94 -9.42 8.08
C MET A 16 -1.43 -8.64 6.85
N LYS A 17 -1.82 -9.36 5.80
CA LYS A 17 -2.34 -8.79 4.55
C LYS A 17 -3.87 -8.82 4.54
N TYR A 18 -4.51 -7.96 3.74
CA TYR A 18 -5.96 -8.01 3.56
C TYR A 18 -6.37 -9.17 2.64
N TYR A 19 -7.52 -9.76 2.89
CA TYR A 19 -8.16 -10.66 1.94
C TYR A 19 -8.56 -9.90 0.67
N ALA A 20 -8.34 -10.51 -0.47
CA ALA A 20 -8.84 -9.99 -1.74
C ALA A 20 -9.81 -11.03 -2.34
N PRO A 21 -11.02 -10.64 -2.72
CA PRO A 21 -11.91 -11.53 -3.46
C PRO A 21 -11.23 -12.03 -4.73
N PRO A 22 -11.54 -13.27 -5.18
CA PRO A 22 -10.96 -13.82 -6.40
C PRO A 22 -11.14 -12.87 -7.60
N ALA A 23 -10.11 -12.75 -8.43
CA ALA A 23 -10.17 -11.91 -9.63
C ALA A 23 -11.27 -12.34 -10.61
N SER A 24 -11.61 -13.64 -10.62
CA SER A 24 -12.69 -14.22 -11.43
C SER A 24 -14.11 -13.84 -11.01
N TRP A 25 -14.28 -13.21 -9.84
CA TRP A 25 -15.60 -12.72 -9.44
C TRP A 25 -15.99 -11.47 -10.24
N SER A 26 -17.26 -11.42 -10.68
CA SER A 26 -17.81 -10.18 -11.24
C SER A 26 -17.81 -9.07 -10.19
N GLU A 27 -17.80 -7.83 -10.64
CA GLU A 27 -17.83 -6.65 -9.73
C GLU A 27 -19.11 -6.67 -8.87
N GLN A 28 -20.25 -7.08 -9.44
CA GLN A 28 -21.48 -7.22 -8.66
C GLN A 28 -21.31 -8.24 -7.52
N LYS A 29 -20.73 -9.42 -7.79
CA LYS A 29 -20.45 -10.42 -6.75
C LYS A 29 -19.51 -9.93 -5.66
N LYS A 30 -18.52 -9.12 -6.02
CA LYS A 30 -17.62 -8.47 -5.02
C LYS A 30 -18.37 -7.46 -4.16
N LYS A 31 -19.26 -6.65 -4.76
CA LYS A 31 -20.12 -5.69 -4.04
C LYS A 31 -21.09 -6.40 -3.10
N ASP A 32 -21.76 -7.42 -3.55
CA ASP A 32 -22.69 -8.23 -2.75
C ASP A 32 -21.97 -8.89 -1.57
N HIS A 33 -20.75 -9.39 -1.78
CA HIS A 33 -19.94 -9.96 -0.72
C HIS A 33 -19.58 -8.93 0.35
N ALA A 34 -19.15 -7.73 -0.05
CA ALA A 34 -18.85 -6.63 0.86
C ALA A 34 -20.10 -6.15 1.61
N HIS A 35 -21.22 -6.00 0.90
CA HIS A 35 -22.51 -5.63 1.50
C HIS A 35 -22.96 -6.66 2.54
N ASN A 36 -22.94 -7.95 2.18
CA ASN A 36 -23.31 -9.03 3.10
C ASN A 36 -22.39 -9.11 4.32
N ALA A 37 -21.09 -8.84 4.17
CA ALA A 37 -20.17 -8.74 5.28
C ALA A 37 -20.56 -7.59 6.23
N ILE A 38 -20.89 -6.41 5.71
CA ILE A 38 -21.30 -5.26 6.53
C ILE A 38 -22.59 -5.56 7.30
N PHE A 39 -23.62 -6.09 6.63
CA PHE A 39 -24.96 -6.29 7.20
C PHE A 39 -25.16 -7.63 7.89
N GLY A 40 -24.23 -8.57 7.78
CA GLY A 40 -24.29 -9.89 8.42
C GLY A 40 -24.14 -9.89 9.94
N GLY A 41 -23.84 -8.74 10.56
CA GLY A 41 -23.77 -8.57 12.02
C GLY A 41 -22.51 -9.09 12.71
N ASP A 42 -21.67 -9.84 11.99
CA ASP A 42 -20.46 -10.47 12.52
C ASP A 42 -19.17 -9.73 12.14
N TRP A 43 -19.28 -8.60 11.47
CA TRP A 43 -18.17 -7.80 11.00
C TRP A 43 -18.12 -6.44 11.66
N TYR A 44 -16.92 -6.06 12.08
CA TYR A 44 -16.62 -4.76 12.65
C TYR A 44 -15.69 -4.00 11.72
N GLY A 45 -15.94 -2.73 11.54
CA GLY A 45 -15.12 -1.90 10.66
C GLY A 45 -14.84 -0.52 11.22
N ALA A 46 -13.77 0.05 10.76
CA ALA A 46 -13.35 1.42 11.04
C ALA A 46 -12.77 2.08 9.80
N GLU A 47 -12.65 3.40 9.84
CA GLU A 47 -12.04 4.19 8.79
C GLU A 47 -10.64 3.68 8.44
N LYS A 48 -10.36 3.59 7.15
CA LYS A 48 -9.02 3.30 6.65
C LYS A 48 -8.29 4.60 6.36
N LYS A 49 -7.30 4.91 7.18
CA LYS A 49 -6.42 6.05 6.91
C LYS A 49 -5.49 5.74 5.74
N ASP A 50 -5.26 6.72 4.88
CA ASP A 50 -4.22 6.64 3.83
C ASP A 50 -2.90 7.16 4.39
N GLY A 51 -2.05 6.24 4.77
CA GLY A 51 -0.86 6.54 5.51
C GLY A 51 0.28 5.56 5.32
N TYR A 52 1.06 5.42 6.36
CA TYR A 52 2.22 4.56 6.45
C TYR A 52 2.03 3.61 7.64
N PHE A 53 1.89 2.32 7.34
CA PHE A 53 1.72 1.29 8.37
C PHE A 53 2.85 1.36 9.40
N ALA A 54 2.48 1.34 10.67
CA ALA A 54 3.41 1.32 11.78
C ALA A 54 3.00 0.27 12.82
N LYS A 55 3.98 -0.51 13.26
CA LYS A 55 3.87 -1.45 14.37
C LYS A 55 4.68 -0.88 15.53
N LEU A 56 3.97 -0.45 16.57
CA LEU A 56 4.56 0.04 17.81
C LEU A 56 4.71 -1.12 18.79
N ILE A 57 5.88 -1.29 19.34
CA ILE A 57 6.19 -2.25 20.40
C ILE A 57 6.80 -1.49 21.58
N LYS A 58 6.23 -1.66 22.76
CA LYS A 58 6.87 -1.38 24.03
C LYS A 58 7.11 -2.72 24.71
N ASP A 59 8.34 -3.20 24.69
CA ASP A 59 8.67 -4.53 25.20
C ASP A 59 8.52 -4.63 26.73
N GLU A 60 8.79 -5.79 27.32
CA GLU A 60 8.68 -6.03 28.76
C GLU A 60 9.66 -5.18 29.59
N ASP A 61 10.79 -4.80 28.99
CA ASP A 61 11.80 -3.93 29.60
C ASP A 61 11.48 -2.44 29.42
N GLY A 62 10.43 -2.10 28.68
CA GLY A 62 10.00 -0.72 28.39
C GLY A 62 10.72 -0.08 27.19
N ASN A 63 11.47 -0.85 26.39
CA ASN A 63 12.07 -0.33 25.17
C ASN A 63 11.01 -0.10 24.09
N ILE A 64 11.06 1.07 23.47
CA ILE A 64 10.09 1.47 22.44
C ILE A 64 10.71 1.25 21.05
N ILE A 65 9.93 0.62 20.17
CA ILE A 65 10.31 0.31 18.81
C ILE A 65 9.12 0.63 17.89
N LEU A 66 9.37 1.28 16.76
CA LEU A 66 8.36 1.58 15.74
C LEU A 66 8.80 1.07 14.37
N TYR A 67 8.24 -0.03 13.93
CA TYR A 67 8.55 -0.64 12.65
C TYR A 67 7.51 -0.37 11.58
N SER A 68 7.98 -0.26 10.33
CA SER A 68 7.11 -0.24 9.16
C SER A 68 6.78 -1.66 8.65
N ARG A 69 5.98 -1.73 7.57
CA ARG A 69 5.63 -3.02 6.95
C ARG A 69 6.80 -3.72 6.27
N SER A 70 7.76 -2.96 5.73
CA SER A 70 8.79 -3.48 4.85
C SER A 70 10.13 -3.60 5.58
N ARG A 71 10.86 -4.66 5.26
CA ARG A 71 12.26 -4.81 5.66
C ARG A 71 13.16 -3.92 4.80
N GLY A 72 14.24 -3.43 5.38
CA GLY A 72 15.28 -2.70 4.64
C GLY A 72 16.15 -3.64 3.80
N VAL A 73 17.11 -3.05 3.08
CA VAL A 73 18.08 -3.78 2.22
C VAL A 73 18.89 -4.84 2.98
N ASN A 74 19.04 -4.68 4.30
CA ASN A 74 19.72 -5.63 5.18
C ASN A 74 18.80 -6.78 5.67
N GLY A 75 17.60 -6.91 5.14
CA GLY A 75 16.61 -7.92 5.52
C GLY A 75 15.94 -7.70 6.89
N LYS A 76 16.26 -6.61 7.61
CA LYS A 76 15.70 -6.29 8.93
C LYS A 76 14.71 -5.14 8.86
N PHE A 77 13.73 -5.12 9.77
CA PHE A 77 12.90 -3.95 9.98
C PHE A 77 13.73 -2.81 10.57
N ALA A 78 13.53 -1.60 10.03
CA ALA A 78 14.18 -0.41 10.55
C ALA A 78 13.32 0.22 11.64
N ASP A 79 13.89 0.41 12.83
CA ASP A 79 13.24 1.16 13.89
C ASP A 79 13.16 2.64 13.51
N LYS A 80 11.99 3.21 13.64
CA LYS A 80 11.63 4.57 13.24
C LYS A 80 11.02 5.40 14.38
N HIS A 81 11.08 4.93 15.65
CA HIS A 81 10.46 5.65 16.74
C HIS A 81 11.03 7.07 16.92
N GLU A 82 12.34 7.25 16.73
CA GLU A 82 12.99 8.56 16.80
C GLU A 82 12.64 9.53 15.65
N TRP A 83 11.96 9.05 14.58
CA TRP A 83 11.44 9.92 13.51
C TRP A 83 10.19 10.69 13.91
N VAL A 84 9.55 10.29 15.01
CA VAL A 84 8.29 10.86 15.51
C VAL A 84 8.36 11.15 17.01
N PRO A 85 9.35 11.94 17.49
CA PRO A 85 9.58 12.14 18.93
C PRO A 85 8.41 12.81 19.65
N HIS A 86 7.55 13.52 18.94
CA HIS A 86 6.35 14.14 19.48
C HIS A 86 5.28 13.12 19.89
N LEU A 87 5.40 11.84 19.49
CA LEU A 87 4.53 10.74 19.94
C LEU A 87 5.04 10.06 21.22
N ASN A 88 6.24 10.38 21.72
CA ASN A 88 6.78 9.77 22.92
C ASN A 88 5.85 9.91 24.15
N PRO A 89 5.16 11.03 24.40
CA PRO A 89 4.23 11.11 25.52
C PRO A 89 3.12 10.04 25.51
N PHE A 90 2.72 9.57 24.33
CA PHE A 90 1.81 8.44 24.21
C PHE A 90 2.52 7.10 24.45
N PHE A 91 3.69 6.94 23.85
CA PHE A 91 4.46 5.70 23.96
C PHE A 91 4.89 5.41 25.42
N ASP A 92 5.28 6.45 26.14
CA ASP A 92 5.76 6.34 27.53
C ASP A 92 4.64 5.91 28.49
N GLU A 93 3.40 6.35 28.25
CA GLU A 93 2.25 6.01 29.10
C GLU A 93 1.66 4.62 28.85
N LEU A 94 1.95 3.99 27.72
CA LEU A 94 1.50 2.63 27.46
C LEU A 94 2.09 1.64 28.48
N PRO A 95 1.37 0.59 28.88
CA PRO A 95 1.94 -0.50 29.68
C PRO A 95 3.12 -1.15 28.97
N ASN A 96 4.12 -1.60 29.73
CA ASN A 96 5.15 -2.47 29.17
C ASN A 96 4.52 -3.77 28.65
N GLY A 97 5.16 -4.40 27.66
CA GLY A 97 4.58 -5.57 27.01
C GLY A 97 3.38 -5.21 26.12
N THR A 98 3.40 -4.07 25.43
CA THR A 98 2.35 -3.64 24.51
C THR A 98 2.82 -3.69 23.06
N CYS A 99 1.98 -4.25 22.17
CA CYS A 99 2.17 -4.20 20.73
C CYS A 99 0.90 -3.68 20.04
N LEU A 100 0.98 -2.50 19.44
CA LEU A 100 -0.10 -1.85 18.71
C LEU A 100 0.19 -1.80 17.21
N LEU A 101 -0.85 -1.98 16.41
CA LEU A 101 -0.79 -1.71 14.98
C LEU A 101 -1.52 -0.41 14.69
N GLY A 102 -0.92 0.41 13.83
CA GLY A 102 -1.49 1.70 13.47
C GLY A 102 -1.05 2.18 12.10
N GLU A 103 -1.53 3.36 11.77
CA GLU A 103 -1.16 4.09 10.55
C GLU A 103 -0.63 5.46 10.95
N LEU A 104 0.58 5.81 10.48
CA LEU A 104 1.07 7.19 10.52
C LEU A 104 0.48 7.94 9.34
N TYR A 105 -0.17 9.07 9.59
CA TYR A 105 -0.84 9.85 8.54
C TYR A 105 -0.74 11.36 8.79
N LEU A 106 -1.00 12.13 7.75
CA LEU A 106 -1.10 13.60 7.80
C LEU A 106 -2.56 13.99 7.59
N PRO A 107 -3.25 14.58 8.60
CA PRO A 107 -4.66 14.94 8.50
C PRO A 107 -5.00 15.89 7.34
N SER A 108 -4.16 16.89 7.09
CA SER A 108 -4.41 17.89 6.04
C SER A 108 -3.90 17.47 4.66
N GLN A 109 -3.03 16.47 4.58
CA GLN A 109 -2.37 16.02 3.35
C GLN A 109 -2.45 14.50 3.24
N PRO A 110 -3.66 13.94 3.08
CA PRO A 110 -3.80 12.50 2.96
C PRO A 110 -3.01 11.98 1.76
N GLY A 111 -2.46 10.78 1.89
CA GLY A 111 -1.69 10.14 0.83
C GLY A 111 -0.31 9.69 1.27
N SER A 112 -0.02 8.42 1.00
CA SER A 112 1.22 7.76 1.41
C SER A 112 2.49 8.42 0.86
N LYS A 113 2.42 9.16 -0.26
CA LYS A 113 3.58 9.82 -0.88
C LYS A 113 4.16 10.91 0.03
N ASN A 114 3.30 11.77 0.61
CA ASN A 114 3.73 12.84 1.51
C ASN A 114 4.40 12.27 2.76
N ILE A 115 3.83 11.21 3.30
CA ILE A 115 4.37 10.52 4.47
C ILE A 115 5.70 9.83 4.17
N THR A 116 5.84 9.23 2.99
CA THR A 116 7.09 8.59 2.54
C THR A 116 8.23 9.61 2.44
N THR A 117 7.96 10.87 2.11
CA THR A 117 8.99 11.90 2.12
C THR A 117 9.54 12.15 3.52
N ILE A 118 8.73 11.97 4.57
CA ILE A 118 9.13 12.10 5.98
C ILE A 118 9.78 10.79 6.44
N MET A 119 9.06 9.68 6.35
CA MET A 119 9.52 8.40 6.91
C MET A 119 10.66 7.74 6.10
N GLY A 120 10.84 8.11 4.85
CA GLY A 120 11.89 7.60 3.96
C GLY A 120 13.21 8.34 4.02
N CYS A 121 13.33 9.46 4.76
CA CYS A 121 14.57 10.21 4.87
C CYS A 121 15.33 9.90 6.18
N LEU A 122 16.49 10.52 6.39
CA LEU A 122 17.25 10.45 7.63
C LEU A 122 16.47 11.10 8.79
N LYS A 123 16.66 10.60 10.02
CA LYS A 123 15.96 11.03 11.23
C LYS A 123 15.89 12.56 11.38
N ASP A 124 17.04 13.23 11.36
CA ASP A 124 17.09 14.69 11.58
C ASP A 124 16.31 15.47 10.54
N LYS A 125 16.31 14.98 9.28
CA LYS A 125 15.49 15.57 8.20
C LYS A 125 14.00 15.31 8.41
N ALA A 126 13.63 14.14 8.92
CA ALA A 126 12.24 13.79 9.21
C ALA A 126 11.66 14.67 10.31
N VAL A 127 12.40 14.83 11.41
CA VAL A 127 12.02 15.71 12.53
C VAL A 127 11.92 17.16 12.04
N ALA A 128 12.96 17.68 11.36
CA ALA A 128 12.96 19.06 10.86
C ALA A 128 11.82 19.36 9.86
N ARG A 129 11.38 18.38 9.07
CA ARG A 129 10.23 18.54 8.18
C ARG A 129 8.92 18.66 8.94
N GLN A 130 8.75 17.88 9.99
CA GLN A 130 7.58 17.93 10.85
C GLN A 130 7.53 19.18 11.74
N ASP A 131 8.68 19.69 12.18
CA ASP A 131 8.74 20.94 12.94
C ASP A 131 8.43 22.20 12.11
N LYS A 132 8.71 22.12 10.80
CA LYS A 132 8.41 23.21 9.83
C LYS A 132 7.03 23.09 9.19
N GLY A 133 6.42 21.94 9.26
CA GLY A 133 5.15 21.63 8.62
C GLY A 133 4.17 20.95 9.55
N GLU A 134 3.41 20.02 9.01
CA GLU A 134 2.46 19.20 9.76
C GLU A 134 3.17 18.00 10.39
N LYS A 135 2.84 17.69 11.64
CA LYS A 135 3.32 16.49 12.33
C LYS A 135 2.52 15.28 11.95
N LEU A 136 3.17 14.13 11.90
CA LEU A 136 2.50 12.85 11.68
C LEU A 136 1.62 12.48 12.88
N HIS A 137 0.40 12.06 12.59
CA HIS A 137 -0.52 11.50 13.57
C HIS A 137 -0.43 9.99 13.56
N PHE A 138 -0.64 9.35 14.71
CA PHE A 138 -0.70 7.91 14.85
C PHE A 138 -2.14 7.45 15.09
N TYR A 139 -2.69 6.68 14.16
CA TYR A 139 -4.04 6.11 14.24
C TYR A 139 -3.94 4.64 14.58
N VAL A 140 -4.29 4.26 15.81
CA VAL A 140 -4.24 2.87 16.31
C VAL A 140 -5.46 2.10 15.81
N PHE A 141 -5.25 0.92 15.22
CA PHE A 141 -6.35 0.09 14.69
C PHE A 141 -6.33 -1.39 15.11
N ASP A 142 -5.29 -1.93 15.72
CA ASP A 142 -5.28 -3.28 16.31
C ASP A 142 -4.33 -3.35 17.49
N CYS A 143 -4.52 -4.34 18.35
CA CYS A 143 -3.68 -4.58 19.52
C CYS A 143 -3.29 -6.06 19.55
N LEU A 144 -2.00 -6.36 19.44
CA LEU A 144 -1.48 -7.73 19.40
C LEU A 144 -0.89 -8.19 20.71
N ALA A 145 -0.56 -7.27 21.60
CA ALA A 145 -0.17 -7.53 22.98
C ALA A 145 -0.53 -6.35 23.86
N TRP A 146 -0.88 -6.59 25.11
CA TRP A 146 -1.25 -5.58 26.08
C TRP A 146 -0.83 -6.01 27.48
N ASP A 147 -0.09 -5.15 28.21
CA ASP A 147 0.33 -5.36 29.59
C ASP A 147 0.98 -6.73 29.81
N GLY A 148 1.96 -7.05 28.99
CA GLY A 148 2.73 -8.29 29.02
C GLY A 148 2.02 -9.54 28.49
N ARG A 149 0.76 -9.43 28.04
CA ARG A 149 -0.03 -10.56 27.52
C ARG A 149 -0.13 -10.49 26.00
N SER A 150 0.24 -11.55 25.30
CA SER A 150 0.00 -11.71 23.88
C SER A 150 -1.48 -11.95 23.55
N LEU A 151 -1.98 -11.21 22.55
CA LEU A 151 -3.34 -11.30 22.04
C LEU A 151 -3.39 -11.89 20.62
N ILE A 152 -2.27 -12.35 20.10
CA ILE A 152 -2.14 -12.77 18.70
C ILE A 152 -3.09 -13.90 18.32
N ASN A 153 -3.37 -14.81 19.25
CA ASN A 153 -4.27 -15.93 19.07
C ASN A 153 -5.72 -15.61 19.42
N GLU A 154 -5.97 -14.41 19.96
CA GLU A 154 -7.30 -13.97 20.35
C GLU A 154 -8.14 -13.58 19.11
N LYS A 155 -9.46 -13.66 19.29
CA LYS A 155 -10.42 -13.18 18.30
C LYS A 155 -10.29 -11.67 18.14
N PHE A 156 -10.67 -11.16 16.96
CA PHE A 156 -10.61 -9.73 16.67
C PHE A 156 -11.38 -8.90 17.70
N VAL A 157 -12.58 -9.32 18.11
CA VAL A 157 -13.38 -8.61 19.13
C VAL A 157 -12.68 -8.50 20.47
N SER A 158 -11.83 -9.46 20.85
CA SER A 158 -11.03 -9.37 22.08
C SER A 158 -9.86 -8.38 21.90
N ARG A 159 -9.22 -8.37 20.75
CA ARG A 159 -8.09 -7.47 20.49
C ARG A 159 -8.49 -6.00 20.45
N ILE A 160 -9.64 -5.68 19.85
CA ILE A 160 -10.10 -4.29 19.72
C ILE A 160 -10.55 -3.65 21.03
N LEU A 161 -10.77 -4.41 22.10
CA LEU A 161 -11.14 -3.84 23.42
C LEU A 161 -10.08 -2.83 23.90
N ASN A 162 -8.79 -3.13 23.71
CA ASN A 162 -7.72 -2.22 24.07
C ASN A 162 -7.63 -1.01 23.12
N VAL A 163 -7.97 -1.20 21.84
CA VAL A 163 -8.08 -0.08 20.89
C VAL A 163 -9.23 0.85 21.28
N GLU A 164 -10.37 0.30 21.69
CA GLU A 164 -11.51 1.09 22.19
C GLU A 164 -11.20 1.81 23.50
N LEU A 165 -10.39 1.21 24.37
CA LEU A 165 -9.91 1.86 25.60
C LEU A 165 -9.10 3.11 25.25
N ILE A 166 -8.20 3.03 24.25
CA ILE A 166 -7.46 4.18 23.73
C ILE A 166 -8.44 5.19 23.12
N ALA A 167 -9.38 4.75 22.27
CA ALA A 167 -10.35 5.63 21.60
C ALA A 167 -11.25 6.39 22.59
N LYS A 168 -11.55 5.81 23.76
CA LYS A 168 -12.30 6.45 24.83
C LYS A 168 -11.50 7.47 25.65
N GLY A 169 -10.27 7.73 25.28
CA GLY A 169 -9.44 8.78 25.86
C GLY A 169 -8.49 8.36 26.96
N ALA A 170 -8.42 7.07 27.33
CA ALA A 170 -7.55 6.60 28.41
C ALA A 170 -6.06 6.94 28.15
N TYR A 171 -5.64 6.93 26.88
CA TYR A 171 -4.26 7.19 26.46
C TYR A 171 -4.16 8.21 25.33
N LEU A 172 -5.23 8.92 24.98
CA LEU A 172 -5.20 9.90 23.88
C LEU A 172 -4.27 11.05 24.20
N LYS A 173 -3.45 11.40 23.24
CA LYS A 173 -2.56 12.56 23.22
C LYS A 173 -2.80 13.37 21.95
N GLU A 174 -2.22 14.56 21.86
CA GLU A 174 -2.42 15.51 20.77
C GLU A 174 -2.02 14.78 19.47
N TYR A 175 -1.56 14.14 18.93
CA TYR A 175 -1.27 13.49 17.64
C TYR A 175 -1.65 12.00 17.61
N VAL A 176 -2.50 11.55 18.52
CA VAL A 176 -2.91 10.14 18.59
C VAL A 176 -4.41 10.02 18.53
N SER A 177 -4.86 9.12 17.69
CA SER A 177 -6.26 8.69 17.60
C SER A 177 -6.34 7.16 17.48
N ALA A 178 -7.52 6.61 17.73
CA ALA A 178 -7.72 5.18 17.62
C ALA A 178 -9.01 4.86 16.86
N ALA A 179 -9.06 3.67 16.28
CA ALA A 179 -10.19 3.19 15.52
C ALA A 179 -11.43 3.06 16.39
N TRP A 180 -12.53 3.66 15.95
CA TRP A 180 -13.83 3.51 16.55
C TRP A 180 -14.62 2.50 15.73
N TYR A 181 -14.67 1.26 16.20
CA TYR A 181 -15.27 0.16 15.47
C TYR A 181 -16.79 0.20 15.49
N LYS A 182 -17.40 -0.01 14.33
CA LYS A 182 -18.85 -0.08 14.13
C LYS A 182 -19.21 -1.33 13.33
N SER A 183 -20.48 -1.71 13.37
CA SER A 183 -21.03 -2.84 12.63
C SER A 183 -22.38 -2.50 12.01
N GLY A 184 -22.85 -3.30 11.04
CA GLY A 184 -24.18 -3.17 10.46
C GLY A 184 -24.48 -1.78 9.88
N LYS A 185 -25.64 -1.23 10.25
CA LYS A 185 -26.12 0.07 9.74
C LYS A 185 -25.20 1.24 10.10
N GLU A 186 -24.59 1.24 11.28
CA GLU A 186 -23.65 2.29 11.70
C GLU A 186 -22.38 2.25 10.85
N LEU A 187 -21.85 1.07 10.60
CA LEU A 187 -20.69 0.91 9.72
C LEU A 187 -20.98 1.37 8.29
N TRP A 188 -22.19 1.05 7.79
CA TRP A 188 -22.63 1.51 6.47
C TRP A 188 -22.70 3.03 6.40
N ALA A 189 -23.30 3.67 7.42
CA ALA A 189 -23.38 5.13 7.46
C ALA A 189 -22.00 5.79 7.46
N ILE A 190 -21.06 5.28 8.27
CA ILE A 190 -19.69 5.77 8.30
C ILE A 190 -19.01 5.59 6.94
N LEU A 191 -19.18 4.44 6.28
CA LEU A 191 -18.61 4.21 4.95
C LEU A 191 -19.12 5.24 3.93
N GLN A 192 -20.44 5.54 3.93
CA GLN A 192 -21.01 6.54 3.03
C GLN A 192 -20.44 7.94 3.31
N ASP A 193 -20.30 8.31 4.56
CA ASP A 193 -19.71 9.59 4.96
C ASP A 193 -18.24 9.71 4.55
N ILE A 194 -17.42 8.67 4.81
CA ILE A 194 -16.01 8.60 4.40
C ILE A 194 -15.88 8.75 2.87
N LEU A 195 -16.71 8.02 2.11
CA LEU A 195 -16.67 8.09 0.64
C LEU A 195 -17.13 9.44 0.11
N ALA A 196 -18.09 10.09 0.78
CA ALA A 196 -18.57 11.43 0.42
C ALA A 196 -17.49 12.51 0.63
N ARG A 197 -16.69 12.38 1.68
CA ARG A 197 -15.53 13.26 1.94
C ARG A 197 -14.35 13.02 0.99
N GLY A 198 -14.36 11.91 0.25
CA GLY A 198 -13.28 11.56 -0.65
C GLY A 198 -12.15 10.74 0.00
N ASP A 199 -12.33 10.32 1.25
CA ASP A 199 -11.37 9.50 2.00
C ASP A 199 -11.27 8.06 1.45
N GLU A 200 -10.28 7.29 1.92
CA GLU A 200 -9.91 6.00 1.31
C GLU A 200 -11.00 4.92 1.42
N GLY A 201 -11.75 4.87 2.50
CA GLY A 201 -12.77 3.86 2.78
C GLY A 201 -12.67 3.25 4.17
N VAL A 202 -13.02 1.97 4.29
CA VAL A 202 -13.01 1.24 5.58
C VAL A 202 -12.25 -0.07 5.48
N VAL A 203 -11.74 -0.53 6.61
CA VAL A 203 -11.31 -1.93 6.81
C VAL A 203 -12.33 -2.58 7.70
N ILE A 204 -12.83 -3.76 7.28
CA ILE A 204 -13.77 -4.57 8.05
C ILE A 204 -13.13 -5.91 8.38
N THR A 205 -13.32 -6.37 9.62
CA THR A 205 -12.82 -7.67 10.09
C THR A 205 -13.92 -8.46 10.78
N HIS A 206 -13.98 -9.75 10.47
CA HIS A 206 -14.93 -10.65 11.13
C HIS A 206 -14.59 -10.77 12.63
N LYS A 207 -15.61 -10.80 13.50
CA LYS A 207 -15.45 -10.84 14.96
C LYS A 207 -14.51 -11.93 15.46
N ASP A 208 -14.54 -13.10 14.81
CA ASP A 208 -13.70 -14.26 15.15
C ASP A 208 -12.36 -14.30 14.40
N GLY A 209 -12.05 -13.26 13.62
CA GLY A 209 -10.82 -13.18 12.83
C GLY A 209 -9.58 -13.18 13.72
N LYS A 210 -8.65 -14.10 13.45
CA LYS A 210 -7.35 -14.15 14.11
C LYS A 210 -6.32 -13.32 13.35
N TYR A 211 -5.26 -12.91 14.04
CA TYR A 211 -4.14 -12.28 13.37
C TYR A 211 -3.21 -13.36 12.80
N GLU A 212 -2.93 -13.31 11.50
CA GLU A 212 -2.09 -14.27 10.80
C GLU A 212 -0.87 -13.53 10.21
N PRO A 213 0.27 -13.49 10.92
CA PRO A 213 1.47 -12.77 10.50
C PRO A 213 1.92 -13.16 9.09
N GLY A 214 2.24 -12.17 8.25
CA GLY A 214 2.73 -12.37 6.89
C GLY A 214 1.70 -12.97 5.91
N LYS A 215 0.60 -13.52 6.41
CA LYS A 215 -0.40 -14.20 5.60
C LYS A 215 -1.53 -13.26 5.15
N ARG A 216 -2.22 -13.70 4.12
CA ARG A 216 -3.50 -13.13 3.71
C ARG A 216 -4.60 -13.91 4.42
N PRO A 217 -5.34 -13.29 5.36
CA PRO A 217 -6.32 -14.01 6.17
C PRO A 217 -7.41 -14.63 5.28
N SER A 218 -7.89 -15.80 5.68
CA SER A 218 -8.91 -16.53 4.96
C SER A 218 -10.28 -15.87 5.13
N LYS A 219 -10.59 -14.89 4.29
CA LYS A 219 -11.89 -14.19 4.21
C LYS A 219 -12.32 -13.45 5.48
N THR A 220 -11.40 -13.12 6.39
CA THR A 220 -11.75 -12.51 7.68
C THR A 220 -11.43 -11.02 7.78
N THR A 221 -10.68 -10.45 6.84
CA THR A 221 -10.36 -9.02 6.84
C THR A 221 -10.38 -8.46 5.41
N LEU A 222 -11.31 -7.55 5.16
CA LEU A 222 -11.56 -6.92 3.87
C LEU A 222 -11.26 -5.43 3.94
N LYS A 223 -10.75 -4.88 2.86
CA LYS A 223 -10.74 -3.42 2.64
C LYS A 223 -11.81 -3.06 1.62
N ILE A 224 -12.61 -2.06 1.94
CA ILE A 224 -13.63 -1.49 1.06
C ILE A 224 -13.20 -0.06 0.78
N LYS A 225 -12.91 0.23 -0.48
CA LYS A 225 -12.40 1.52 -0.94
C LYS A 225 -13.34 2.13 -1.97
N LYS A 226 -13.22 3.46 -2.13
CA LYS A 226 -13.79 4.15 -3.28
C LYS A 226 -13.14 3.60 -4.56
N GLU A 227 -13.94 3.19 -5.51
CA GLU A 227 -13.48 2.99 -6.88
C GLU A 227 -13.52 4.32 -7.60
N LEU A 228 -12.45 4.70 -8.27
CA LEU A 228 -12.52 5.78 -9.25
C LEU A 228 -13.51 5.34 -10.35
N LYS A 229 -14.66 6.00 -10.40
CA LYS A 229 -15.69 5.77 -11.43
C LYS A 229 -15.33 6.40 -12.77
N GLN A 230 -14.32 7.26 -12.78
CA GLN A 230 -13.87 7.95 -13.98
C GLN A 230 -12.68 7.23 -14.58
N THR A 231 -12.76 6.99 -15.84
CA THR A 231 -11.62 6.58 -16.67
C THR A 231 -10.94 7.83 -17.23
N ILE A 232 -9.67 7.72 -17.46
CA ILE A 232 -8.84 8.79 -18.00
C ILE A 232 -8.29 8.34 -19.34
N ASP A 233 -8.47 9.18 -20.35
CA ASP A 233 -7.86 8.98 -21.66
C ASP A 233 -6.45 9.56 -21.66
N CYS A 234 -5.47 8.70 -21.92
CA CYS A 234 -4.05 9.04 -21.94
C CYS A 234 -3.33 8.21 -23.00
N PHE A 235 -2.03 8.35 -23.12
CA PHE A 235 -1.24 7.56 -24.08
C PHE A 235 0.05 7.07 -23.46
N PHE A 236 0.64 5.99 -24.01
CA PHE A 236 1.95 5.53 -23.63
C PHE A 236 3.04 6.44 -24.22
N THR A 237 4.08 6.72 -23.42
CA THR A 237 5.23 7.52 -23.91
C THR A 237 6.27 6.68 -24.66
N GLY A 238 6.20 5.36 -24.57
CA GLY A 238 7.23 4.44 -25.03
C GLY A 238 8.37 4.21 -24.05
N ARG A 239 8.31 4.81 -22.85
CA ARG A 239 9.28 4.60 -21.77
C ARG A 239 8.84 3.47 -20.87
N GLY A 240 9.81 2.70 -20.37
CA GLY A 240 9.59 1.65 -19.39
C GLY A 240 10.47 1.82 -18.15
N SER A 241 9.98 1.37 -16.99
CA SER A 241 10.77 1.27 -15.77
C SER A 241 11.50 -0.05 -15.69
N ALA A 242 12.59 -0.11 -14.91
CA ALA A 242 13.25 -1.38 -14.62
C ALA A 242 12.26 -2.38 -13.96
N PRO A 243 12.33 -3.66 -14.29
CA PRO A 243 11.53 -4.69 -13.64
C PRO A 243 12.05 -4.95 -12.23
N THR A 244 11.18 -5.46 -11.37
CA THR A 244 11.60 -6.00 -10.08
C THR A 244 12.54 -7.18 -10.31
N HIS A 245 13.64 -7.25 -9.57
CA HIS A 245 14.63 -8.32 -9.71
C HIS A 245 14.10 -9.62 -9.11
N GLU A 246 13.90 -9.65 -7.80
CA GLU A 246 13.50 -10.84 -7.04
C GLU A 246 12.03 -11.19 -7.27
N TYR A 247 11.75 -12.49 -7.42
CA TYR A 247 10.39 -13.01 -7.44
C TYR A 247 9.94 -13.45 -6.04
N THR A 248 8.88 -12.81 -5.55
CA THR A 248 8.29 -13.10 -4.23
C THR A 248 6.86 -13.65 -4.33
N GLY A 249 6.51 -14.22 -5.47
CA GLY A 249 5.18 -14.77 -5.74
C GLY A 249 4.92 -16.10 -5.05
N LYS A 250 3.65 -16.53 -5.06
CA LYS A 250 3.21 -17.76 -4.38
C LYS A 250 3.55 -19.06 -5.13
N GLU A 251 3.84 -18.95 -6.41
CA GLU A 251 4.08 -20.10 -7.30
C GLU A 251 5.57 -20.46 -7.40
N ILE A 252 6.30 -20.24 -6.31
CA ILE A 252 7.76 -20.46 -6.28
C ILE A 252 8.14 -21.92 -6.57
N GLU A 253 7.29 -22.87 -6.17
CA GLU A 253 7.52 -24.30 -6.38
C GLU A 253 7.55 -24.70 -7.85
N THR A 254 6.84 -23.97 -8.70
CA THR A 254 6.76 -24.19 -10.16
C THR A 254 7.45 -23.10 -10.96
N TRP A 255 8.20 -22.23 -10.26
CA TRP A 255 8.85 -21.09 -10.91
C TRP A 255 10.00 -21.51 -11.79
N GLN A 256 10.15 -20.89 -12.95
CA GLN A 256 11.11 -21.30 -13.98
C GLN A 256 12.29 -20.32 -14.16
N TYR A 257 12.26 -19.15 -13.51
CA TYR A 257 13.25 -18.10 -13.75
C TYR A 257 14.10 -17.85 -12.50
N TRP A 258 15.39 -18.14 -12.60
CA TRP A 258 16.33 -18.11 -11.49
C TRP A 258 17.61 -17.37 -11.87
N GLU A 259 18.38 -16.98 -10.89
CA GLU A 259 19.70 -16.36 -11.08
C GLU A 259 20.68 -16.93 -10.06
N HIS A 260 21.90 -17.19 -10.49
CA HIS A 260 22.98 -17.55 -9.56
C HIS A 260 23.49 -16.29 -8.86
N ILE A 261 23.43 -16.27 -7.52
CA ILE A 261 23.66 -15.06 -6.69
C ILE A 261 25.05 -14.45 -6.92
N THR A 262 26.08 -15.28 -7.15
CA THR A 262 27.47 -14.83 -7.27
C THR A 262 27.87 -14.52 -8.71
N THR A 263 27.42 -15.34 -9.66
CA THR A 263 27.82 -15.18 -11.08
C THR A 263 26.86 -14.34 -11.89
N HIS A 264 25.65 -14.07 -11.36
CA HIS A 264 24.54 -13.41 -12.05
C HIS A 264 24.10 -14.13 -13.34
N GLU A 265 24.43 -15.42 -13.45
CA GLU A 265 23.99 -16.26 -14.55
C GLU A 265 22.47 -16.50 -14.42
N LYS A 266 21.74 -16.24 -15.51
CA LYS A 266 20.29 -16.44 -15.58
C LYS A 266 19.99 -17.89 -15.95
N LEU A 267 19.22 -18.56 -15.12
CA LEU A 267 18.89 -19.97 -15.23
C LEU A 267 17.40 -20.13 -15.53
N ASN A 268 17.06 -21.04 -16.46
CA ASN A 268 15.68 -21.38 -16.78
C ASN A 268 15.41 -22.86 -16.50
N GLY A 269 14.42 -23.18 -15.70
CA GLY A 269 14.07 -24.53 -15.32
C GLY A 269 13.63 -24.67 -13.87
N ASP A 270 13.47 -25.90 -13.43
CA ASP A 270 13.09 -26.22 -12.05
C ASP A 270 14.36 -26.26 -11.16
N TYR A 271 14.54 -25.21 -10.40
CA TYR A 271 15.62 -25.07 -9.42
C TYR A 271 15.06 -24.92 -8.00
N TYR A 272 13.78 -25.16 -7.76
CA TYR A 272 13.16 -24.99 -6.44
C TYR A 272 13.81 -25.84 -5.35
N ARG A 273 14.15 -27.10 -5.66
CA ARG A 273 14.85 -27.99 -4.72
C ARG A 273 16.23 -27.45 -4.34
N ASP A 274 16.98 -26.93 -5.31
CA ASP A 274 18.30 -26.34 -5.09
C ASP A 274 18.21 -25.09 -4.23
N TYR A 275 17.21 -24.26 -4.48
CA TYR A 275 16.89 -23.09 -3.65
C TYR A 275 16.56 -23.47 -2.20
N GLN A 276 15.71 -24.50 -2.01
CA GLN A 276 15.38 -25.00 -0.67
C GLN A 276 16.61 -25.55 0.09
N MET A 277 17.57 -26.14 -0.62
CA MET A 277 18.83 -26.63 -0.05
C MET A 277 19.86 -25.50 0.24
N GLY A 278 19.50 -24.25 0.03
CA GLY A 278 20.37 -23.10 0.31
C GLY A 278 21.54 -22.95 -0.68
N LYS A 279 21.45 -23.50 -1.90
CA LYS A 279 22.42 -23.22 -2.94
C LYS A 279 22.40 -21.74 -3.32
N SER A 280 23.49 -21.25 -3.90
CA SER A 280 23.66 -19.84 -4.31
C SER A 280 22.80 -19.45 -5.51
N ILE A 281 21.50 -19.70 -5.45
CA ILE A 281 20.50 -19.32 -6.47
C ILE A 281 19.35 -18.58 -5.82
N MET A 282 18.73 -17.68 -6.59
CA MET A 282 17.55 -16.92 -6.16
C MET A 282 16.49 -16.87 -7.27
N PRO A 283 15.20 -16.86 -6.90
CA PRO A 283 14.15 -16.66 -7.89
C PRO A 283 14.13 -15.21 -8.38
N ILE A 284 14.08 -15.02 -9.68
CA ILE A 284 14.00 -13.70 -10.32
C ILE A 284 12.70 -13.57 -11.10
N THR A 285 12.27 -12.34 -11.35
CA THR A 285 11.05 -12.12 -12.14
C THR A 285 11.27 -12.49 -13.61
N LYS A 286 10.21 -12.92 -14.29
CA LYS A 286 10.23 -13.17 -15.74
C LYS A 286 10.70 -11.94 -16.53
N GLY A 287 10.29 -10.74 -16.08
CA GLY A 287 10.73 -9.48 -16.68
C GLY A 287 12.23 -9.27 -16.58
N TRP A 288 12.82 -9.51 -15.41
CA TRP A 288 14.27 -9.42 -15.21
C TRP A 288 15.03 -10.45 -16.04
N TYR A 289 14.53 -11.70 -16.05
CA TYR A 289 15.11 -12.77 -16.83
C TYR A 289 15.22 -12.41 -18.32
N ASN A 290 14.14 -11.87 -18.90
CA ASN A 290 14.06 -11.55 -20.32
C ASN A 290 14.55 -10.14 -20.68
N GLY A 291 14.95 -9.30 -19.71
CA GLY A 291 15.33 -7.91 -19.95
C GLY A 291 14.15 -7.01 -20.35
N TRP A 292 12.93 -7.36 -19.93
CA TRP A 292 11.73 -6.58 -20.20
C TRP A 292 11.56 -5.46 -19.16
N TYR A 293 10.63 -4.56 -19.42
CA TYR A 293 10.27 -3.51 -18.48
C TYR A 293 9.24 -3.98 -17.43
N GLY A 294 9.27 -3.36 -16.26
CA GLY A 294 8.33 -3.67 -15.16
C GLY A 294 7.00 -2.96 -15.30
N SER A 295 7.04 -1.69 -15.71
CA SER A 295 5.87 -0.85 -15.99
C SER A 295 6.15 0.10 -17.15
N LEU A 296 5.08 0.63 -17.76
CA LEU A 296 5.16 1.60 -18.85
C LEU A 296 4.61 2.95 -18.41
N GLU A 297 5.32 4.02 -18.83
CA GLU A 297 4.93 5.39 -18.53
C GLU A 297 3.75 5.83 -19.39
N ILE A 298 2.79 6.51 -18.77
CA ILE A 298 1.64 7.12 -19.43
C ILE A 298 1.64 8.63 -19.25
N ALA A 299 1.15 9.34 -20.25
CA ALA A 299 1.14 10.79 -20.30
C ALA A 299 -0.13 11.34 -20.96
N VAL A 300 -0.33 12.63 -20.76
CA VAL A 300 -1.29 13.46 -21.46
C VAL A 300 -0.60 14.68 -22.06
N LEU A 301 -1.29 15.41 -22.92
CA LEU A 301 -0.84 16.74 -23.34
C LEU A 301 -1.25 17.79 -22.30
N ARG A 302 -0.31 18.62 -21.87
CA ARG A 302 -0.54 19.78 -21.01
C ARG A 302 -0.30 21.06 -21.78
N LYS A 303 -1.20 22.03 -21.65
CA LYS A 303 -0.99 23.37 -22.21
C LYS A 303 0.25 24.02 -21.57
N ALA A 304 1.15 24.50 -22.42
CA ALA A 304 2.39 25.17 -22.03
C ALA A 304 2.74 26.19 -23.11
N VAL A 305 2.29 27.42 -22.91
CA VAL A 305 2.46 28.53 -23.90
C VAL A 305 3.91 28.68 -24.29
N GLY A 306 4.18 28.71 -25.59
CA GLY A 306 5.51 28.81 -26.16
C GLY A 306 6.26 27.46 -26.27
N SER A 307 5.72 26.38 -25.72
CA SER A 307 6.27 25.03 -25.87
C SER A 307 5.83 24.38 -27.17
N LYS A 308 6.63 23.46 -27.67
CA LYS A 308 6.30 22.63 -28.85
C LYS A 308 6.69 21.20 -28.57
N CYS A 309 5.79 20.25 -28.76
CA CYS A 309 6.15 18.84 -28.76
C CYS A 309 5.84 18.19 -30.11
N LYS A 310 6.78 17.37 -30.58
CA LYS A 310 6.61 16.61 -31.83
C LYS A 310 6.35 15.13 -31.48
N ILE A 311 5.26 14.60 -32.00
CA ILE A 311 4.88 13.21 -31.87
C ILE A 311 4.60 12.64 -33.26
N GLY A 312 5.44 11.74 -33.73
CA GLY A 312 5.44 11.32 -35.13
C GLY A 312 5.71 12.52 -36.05
N ASP A 313 4.82 12.74 -37.01
CA ASP A 313 4.90 13.88 -37.95
C ASP A 313 4.09 15.09 -37.48
N THR A 314 3.35 14.98 -36.38
CA THR A 314 2.49 16.05 -35.86
C THR A 314 3.25 16.90 -34.83
N VAL A 315 3.15 18.23 -34.99
CA VAL A 315 3.66 19.21 -34.02
C VAL A 315 2.47 19.80 -33.26
N TYR A 316 2.53 19.72 -31.95
CA TYR A 316 1.55 20.32 -31.05
C TYR A 316 2.13 21.63 -30.50
N GLU A 317 1.62 22.76 -31.00
CA GLU A 317 2.00 24.10 -30.56
C GLU A 317 1.34 24.40 -29.21
N ASP A 318 2.08 25.06 -28.31
CA ASP A 318 1.65 25.38 -26.94
C ASP A 318 1.26 24.18 -26.05
N TYR A 319 1.83 23.00 -26.36
CA TYR A 319 1.65 21.80 -25.57
C TYR A 319 2.98 21.12 -25.25
N GLU A 320 3.02 20.42 -24.14
CA GLU A 320 4.09 19.50 -23.75
C GLU A 320 3.54 18.14 -23.36
N ILE A 321 4.36 17.09 -23.45
CA ILE A 321 4.03 15.77 -22.94
C ILE A 321 4.21 15.79 -21.43
N TYR A 322 3.12 15.54 -20.70
CA TYR A 322 3.09 15.54 -19.25
C TYR A 322 2.84 14.15 -18.70
N PRO A 323 3.86 13.49 -18.09
CA PRO A 323 3.69 12.17 -17.49
C PRO A 323 2.73 12.21 -16.31
N ILE A 324 1.76 11.28 -16.28
CA ILE A 324 0.75 11.17 -15.22
C ILE A 324 0.86 9.87 -14.43
N GLY A 325 1.77 8.99 -14.74
CA GLY A 325 2.00 7.76 -13.98
C GLY A 325 2.60 6.61 -14.75
N TRP A 326 2.56 5.45 -14.11
CA TRP A 326 3.13 4.20 -14.61
C TRP A 326 2.10 3.08 -14.51
N LEU A 327 1.94 2.28 -15.57
CA LEU A 327 1.07 1.12 -15.60
C LEU A 327 1.89 -0.16 -15.43
N SER A 328 1.56 -0.95 -14.44
CA SER A 328 2.07 -2.31 -14.22
C SER A 328 1.00 -3.35 -14.60
N GLY A 329 1.38 -4.64 -14.62
CA GLY A 329 0.44 -5.72 -14.95
C GLY A 329 0.02 -5.76 -16.42
N LEU A 330 0.80 -5.12 -17.28
CA LEU A 330 0.60 -5.14 -18.74
C LEU A 330 1.04 -6.48 -19.34
N PRO A 331 0.51 -6.83 -20.53
CA PRO A 331 0.97 -8.00 -21.30
C PRO A 331 2.48 -8.00 -21.53
N ASP A 332 3.06 -9.20 -21.61
CA ASP A 332 4.51 -9.37 -21.79
C ASP A 332 5.05 -8.74 -23.08
N GLU A 333 4.25 -8.79 -24.15
CA GLU A 333 4.58 -8.14 -25.43
C GLU A 333 4.79 -6.62 -25.27
N MET A 334 3.96 -5.95 -24.49
CA MET A 334 4.08 -4.50 -24.24
C MET A 334 5.31 -4.17 -23.41
N LYS A 335 5.63 -5.04 -22.45
CA LYS A 335 6.83 -4.89 -21.61
C LYS A 335 8.13 -5.20 -22.36
N ALA A 336 8.05 -6.08 -23.34
CA ALA A 336 9.21 -6.46 -24.16
C ALA A 336 9.63 -5.32 -25.12
N ASP A 337 8.67 -4.63 -25.70
CA ASP A 337 8.93 -3.55 -26.66
C ASP A 337 7.90 -2.42 -26.52
N PRO A 338 8.08 -1.52 -25.52
CA PRO A 338 7.15 -0.42 -25.30
C PRO A 338 7.11 0.57 -26.44
N GLY A 339 8.16 0.65 -27.28
CA GLY A 339 8.22 1.53 -28.43
C GLY A 339 7.13 1.28 -29.47
N LYS A 340 6.71 0.01 -29.64
CA LYS A 340 5.59 -0.33 -30.54
C LYS A 340 4.24 0.24 -30.12
N PHE A 341 4.11 0.59 -28.84
CA PHE A 341 2.88 1.08 -28.25
C PHE A 341 2.95 2.57 -27.90
N ALA A 342 4.10 3.21 -28.17
CA ALA A 342 4.30 4.63 -27.96
C ALA A 342 3.21 5.45 -28.69
N PHE A 343 2.71 6.45 -28.01
CA PHE A 343 1.73 7.42 -28.51
C PHE A 343 0.41 6.81 -29.00
N LYS A 344 0.05 5.64 -28.49
CA LYS A 344 -1.28 5.06 -28.71
C LYS A 344 -2.20 5.42 -27.55
N PRO A 345 -3.40 6.02 -27.84
CA PRO A 345 -4.37 6.36 -26.84
C PRO A 345 -4.95 5.12 -26.15
N ILE A 346 -5.10 5.22 -24.83
CA ILE A 346 -5.67 4.19 -23.98
C ILE A 346 -6.61 4.81 -22.95
N GLU A 347 -7.53 4.01 -22.47
CA GLU A 347 -8.34 4.29 -21.30
C GLU A 347 -7.72 3.64 -20.07
N VAL A 348 -7.58 4.41 -19.00
CA VAL A 348 -7.01 3.99 -17.74
C VAL A 348 -7.95 4.30 -16.59
N THR A 349 -8.15 3.36 -15.68
CA THR A 349 -8.71 3.62 -14.35
C THR A 349 -7.60 3.61 -13.31
N ALA A 350 -7.77 4.37 -12.24
CA ALA A 350 -6.80 4.40 -11.14
C ALA A 350 -7.51 4.39 -9.78
N MET A 351 -6.78 4.10 -8.72
CA MET A 351 -7.32 4.17 -7.36
C MET A 351 -7.46 5.60 -6.88
N GLU A 352 -6.63 6.50 -7.40
CA GLU A 352 -6.55 7.89 -7.00
C GLU A 352 -5.89 8.72 -8.10
N TYR A 353 -6.38 9.92 -8.27
CA TYR A 353 -5.76 10.98 -9.05
C TYR A 353 -5.34 12.10 -8.10
N ASP A 354 -4.05 12.38 -8.04
CA ASP A 354 -3.50 13.50 -7.28
C ASP A 354 -3.63 14.77 -8.14
N ALA A 355 -4.59 15.62 -7.80
CA ALA A 355 -4.86 16.86 -8.54
C ALA A 355 -3.74 17.90 -8.41
N VAL A 356 -2.86 17.79 -7.42
CA VAL A 356 -1.73 18.73 -7.22
C VAL A 356 -0.54 18.32 -8.08
N CYS A 357 -0.17 17.06 -8.05
CA CYS A 357 0.93 16.52 -8.85
C CYS A 357 0.47 15.98 -10.20
N HIS A 358 -0.82 15.94 -10.47
CA HIS A 358 -1.43 15.33 -11.67
C HIS A 358 -0.95 13.90 -11.92
N THR A 359 -0.86 13.06 -10.88
CA THR A 359 -0.36 11.70 -11.00
C THR A 359 -1.40 10.66 -10.60
N LEU A 360 -1.40 9.53 -11.31
CA LEU A 360 -2.26 8.38 -11.03
C LEU A 360 -1.60 7.41 -10.06
N ARG A 361 -2.36 6.96 -9.08
CA ARG A 361 -1.94 5.91 -8.16
C ARG A 361 -2.60 4.58 -8.53
N HIS A 362 -1.77 3.55 -8.71
CA HIS A 362 -2.22 2.21 -9.10
C HIS A 362 -3.10 2.18 -10.35
N GLY A 363 -2.67 2.88 -11.39
CA GLY A 363 -3.34 2.87 -12.69
C GLY A 363 -3.46 1.46 -13.28
N LYS A 364 -4.58 1.19 -13.93
CA LYS A 364 -4.82 -0.04 -14.69
C LYS A 364 -5.36 0.32 -16.06
N MET A 365 -4.81 -0.31 -17.09
CA MET A 365 -5.35 -0.19 -18.44
C MET A 365 -6.73 -0.86 -18.51
N VAL A 366 -7.69 -0.12 -19.02
CA VAL A 366 -9.05 -0.62 -19.31
C VAL A 366 -9.09 -1.13 -20.74
N GLY A 367 -8.58 -0.37 -21.69
CA GLY A 367 -8.57 -0.75 -23.10
C GLY A 367 -7.89 0.26 -24.01
N TRP A 368 -7.83 -0.07 -25.29
CA TRP A 368 -7.36 0.83 -26.33
C TRP A 368 -8.45 1.82 -26.74
N ARG A 369 -8.08 3.05 -27.00
CA ARG A 369 -8.97 4.10 -27.50
C ARG A 369 -8.64 4.39 -28.96
N ASN A 370 -9.01 3.46 -29.83
CA ASN A 370 -8.80 3.58 -31.27
C ASN A 370 -9.68 4.66 -31.93
N ASP A 371 -10.65 5.16 -31.19
CA ASP A 371 -11.56 6.25 -31.52
C ASP A 371 -10.99 7.65 -31.21
N LEU A 372 -9.88 7.73 -30.46
CA LEU A 372 -9.24 8.96 -30.05
C LEU A 372 -7.88 9.16 -30.71
N THR A 373 -7.48 10.43 -30.78
CA THR A 373 -6.11 10.86 -31.12
C THR A 373 -5.39 11.35 -29.86
N ILE A 374 -4.08 11.60 -29.98
CA ILE A 374 -3.31 12.21 -28.88
C ILE A 374 -3.83 13.58 -28.49
N ALA A 375 -4.35 14.35 -29.45
CA ALA A 375 -4.95 15.66 -29.20
C ALA A 375 -6.17 15.59 -28.25
N ASP A 376 -6.79 14.42 -28.14
CA ASP A 376 -7.94 14.20 -27.25
C ASP A 376 -7.51 13.86 -25.82
N CYS A 377 -6.26 13.44 -25.62
CA CYS A 377 -5.69 13.07 -24.33
C CYS A 377 -5.03 14.28 -23.66
N THR A 378 -5.83 15.17 -23.08
CA THR A 378 -5.34 16.42 -22.48
C THR A 378 -5.57 16.49 -20.97
N LEU A 379 -4.71 17.22 -20.26
CA LEU A 379 -4.75 17.33 -18.80
C LEU A 379 -6.04 18.01 -18.29
N ASP A 380 -6.60 18.93 -19.04
CA ASP A 380 -7.83 19.65 -18.69
C ASP A 380 -9.11 18.79 -18.77
N LYS A 381 -9.01 17.57 -19.30
CA LYS A 381 -10.11 16.59 -19.31
C LYS A 381 -10.06 15.58 -18.14
N ILE A 382 -9.05 15.66 -17.28
CA ILE A 382 -8.88 14.86 -16.07
C ILE A 382 -9.39 15.66 -14.86
#